data_ca70f1a875dae4520086ea0a3028c483
#
_entry.id   ca70f1a875dae4520086ea0a3028c483
#
_cell.length_a   1.000
_cell.length_b   1.000
_cell.length_c   1.000
_cell.angle_alpha   90.00
_cell.angle_beta   90.00
_cell.angle_gamma   90.00
#
_symmetry.space_group_name_H-M   'P 1'
#
loop_
_entity.id
_entity.type
_entity.pdbx_description
1 polymer ?
#
loop_
_entity_poly.entity_id
_entity_poly.type
_entity_poly.pdbx_seq_one_letter_code
_entity_poly.pdbx_strand_id
1 'polypeptide(L)'
;IQDKLSRHTQLTYGADQITVGNGAKQIISNACIATVEAGDEVIIPAPYWVSYPDMVHLCSGTSVIVPCGEASNFKLTPEALEAAITPKTKWLILNSPGNPTGRVYDTAELKALGDVLMRHPHVYVLSDDIYEHLVYDQTAYVTLATVAPALQERILTVNGVSKSHSMTGWRIGYGAGPKPLIKAITMIQSHSTSSACTISQAAAIEALTGS
;
A
#
# COMPACT_ATOMS: atom_id res chain seq x y z
N ILE A 1 9.53 12.21 5.66
CA ILE A 1 8.39 11.48 5.09
C ILE A 1 7.16 12.38 5.05
N GLN A 2 6.77 13.06 6.14
CA GLN A 2 5.64 14.00 6.14
C GLN A 2 5.76 15.03 5.02
N ASP A 3 6.91 15.70 4.91
CA ASP A 3 7.18 16.70 3.87
C ASP A 3 7.12 16.10 2.45
N LYS A 4 7.62 14.87 2.29
CA LYS A 4 7.57 14.15 1.02
C LYS A 4 6.11 13.88 0.62
N LEU A 5 5.29 13.34 1.53
CA LEU A 5 3.88 13.06 1.25
C LEU A 5 3.12 14.35 0.95
N SER A 6 3.34 15.40 1.71
CA SER A 6 2.71 16.71 1.47
C SER A 6 3.08 17.29 0.10
N ARG A 7 4.36 17.24 -0.29
CA ARG A 7 4.85 17.80 -1.58
C ARG A 7 4.37 17.02 -2.80
N HIS A 8 4.37 15.68 -2.72
CA HIS A 8 4.13 14.82 -3.88
C HIS A 8 2.68 14.36 -4.03
N THR A 9 1.96 14.21 -2.92
CA THR A 9 0.61 13.65 -2.92
C THR A 9 -0.42 14.56 -2.28
N GLN A 10 0.01 15.71 -1.73
CA GLN A 10 -0.85 16.64 -0.98
C GLN A 10 -1.51 16.02 0.26
N LEU A 11 -1.01 14.85 0.70
CA LEU A 11 -1.51 14.17 1.89
C LEU A 11 -0.79 14.67 3.13
N THR A 12 -1.56 14.92 4.19
CA THR A 12 -1.03 15.35 5.48
C THR A 12 -1.24 14.23 6.50
N TYR A 13 -0.14 13.82 7.14
CA TYR A 13 -0.14 12.84 8.22
C TYR A 13 0.63 13.37 9.42
N GLY A 14 0.14 13.10 10.63
CA GLY A 14 0.90 13.32 11.86
C GLY A 14 2.06 12.34 11.98
N ALA A 15 3.05 12.64 12.83
CA ALA A 15 4.17 11.74 13.08
C ALA A 15 3.71 10.39 13.65
N ASP A 16 2.62 10.38 14.41
CA ASP A 16 1.97 9.19 14.98
C ASP A 16 1.13 8.38 13.98
N GLN A 17 1.05 8.86 12.74
CA GLN A 17 0.41 8.19 11.60
C GLN A 17 1.43 7.62 10.62
N ILE A 18 2.73 7.61 10.96
CA ILE A 18 3.81 7.13 10.09
C ILE A 18 4.69 6.13 10.85
N THR A 19 5.07 5.07 10.19
CA THR A 19 6.05 4.09 10.70
C THR A 19 7.11 3.79 9.64
N VAL A 20 8.35 3.53 10.07
CA VAL A 20 9.49 3.19 9.21
C VAL A 20 9.95 1.79 9.52
N GLY A 21 10.09 0.95 8.50
CA GLY A 21 10.49 -0.45 8.65
C GLY A 21 11.61 -0.88 7.71
N ASN A 22 12.04 -2.13 7.84
CA ASN A 22 13.08 -2.76 7.05
C ASN A 22 12.61 -3.07 5.61
N GLY A 23 12.30 -2.01 4.86
CA GLY A 23 11.68 -2.04 3.53
C GLY A 23 10.15 -2.11 3.60
N ALA A 24 9.49 -1.76 2.50
CA ALA A 24 8.03 -1.79 2.38
C ALA A 24 7.45 -3.17 2.73
N LYS A 25 8.17 -4.26 2.42
CA LYS A 25 7.75 -5.63 2.73
C LYS A 25 7.43 -5.80 4.22
N GLN A 26 8.24 -5.26 5.13
CA GLN A 26 7.98 -5.37 6.56
C GLN A 26 6.70 -4.63 6.97
N ILE A 27 6.45 -3.46 6.39
CA ILE A 27 5.23 -2.70 6.67
C ILE A 27 3.99 -3.50 6.27
N ILE A 28 4.00 -4.08 5.06
CA ILE A 28 2.90 -4.92 4.54
C ILE A 28 2.70 -6.15 5.41
N SER A 29 3.79 -6.87 5.71
CA SER A 29 3.74 -8.07 6.55
C SER A 29 3.21 -7.77 7.95
N ASN A 30 3.69 -6.69 8.58
CA ASN A 30 3.23 -6.28 9.90
C ASN A 30 1.77 -5.81 9.89
N ALA A 31 1.30 -5.19 8.80
CA ALA A 31 -0.12 -4.85 8.65
C ALA A 31 -0.98 -6.12 8.60
N CYS A 32 -0.57 -7.13 7.84
CA CYS A 32 -1.26 -8.42 7.82
C CYS A 32 -1.27 -9.07 9.21
N ILE A 33 -0.11 -9.16 9.87
CA ILE A 33 0.01 -9.76 11.22
C ILE A 33 -0.86 -9.01 12.24
N ALA A 34 -0.99 -7.68 12.11
CA ALA A 34 -1.77 -6.86 13.03
C ALA A 34 -3.28 -7.01 12.87
N THR A 35 -3.77 -7.45 11.70
CA THR A 35 -5.18 -7.26 11.34
C THR A 35 -5.85 -8.47 10.72
N VAL A 36 -5.09 -9.40 10.13
CA VAL A 36 -5.64 -10.56 9.41
C VAL A 36 -5.63 -11.77 10.32
N GLU A 37 -6.75 -12.48 10.38
CA GLU A 37 -6.90 -13.73 11.12
C GLU A 37 -7.65 -14.78 10.31
N ALA A 38 -7.79 -15.98 10.84
CA ALA A 38 -8.52 -17.06 10.18
C ALA A 38 -9.98 -16.67 9.90
N GLY A 39 -10.38 -16.77 8.65
CA GLY A 39 -11.69 -16.38 8.17
C GLY A 39 -11.76 -15.02 7.48
N ASP A 40 -10.72 -14.18 7.65
CA ASP A 40 -10.60 -12.92 6.91
C ASP A 40 -10.18 -13.15 5.45
N GLU A 41 -10.69 -12.33 4.57
CA GLU A 41 -10.39 -12.33 3.14
C GLU A 41 -9.61 -11.08 2.74
N VAL A 42 -8.60 -11.26 1.88
CA VAL A 42 -7.81 -10.18 1.30
C VAL A 42 -7.91 -10.24 -0.21
N ILE A 43 -8.46 -9.20 -0.81
CA ILE A 43 -8.59 -9.08 -2.27
C ILE A 43 -7.24 -8.68 -2.86
N ILE A 44 -6.78 -9.46 -3.85
CA ILE A 44 -5.50 -9.25 -4.55
C ILE A 44 -5.75 -9.30 -6.06
N PRO A 45 -5.74 -8.14 -6.75
CA PRO A 45 -5.83 -8.10 -8.21
C PRO A 45 -4.62 -8.80 -8.85
N ALA A 46 -4.87 -9.68 -9.82
CA ALA A 46 -3.84 -10.41 -10.55
C ALA A 46 -3.71 -9.88 -11.99
N PRO A 47 -2.47 -9.75 -12.55
CA PRO A 47 -1.19 -10.19 -11.98
C PRO A 47 -0.70 -9.35 -10.80
N TYR A 48 -0.04 -10.00 -9.84
CA TYR A 48 0.39 -9.37 -8.59
C TYR A 48 1.85 -9.73 -8.23
N TRP A 49 2.44 -8.98 -7.30
CA TRP A 49 3.71 -9.34 -6.71
C TRP A 49 3.56 -10.59 -5.84
N VAL A 50 4.38 -11.59 -6.12
CA VAL A 50 4.30 -12.97 -5.58
C VAL A 50 4.20 -13.05 -4.05
N SER A 51 4.70 -12.05 -3.32
CA SER A 51 4.70 -12.10 -1.85
C SER A 51 3.36 -11.72 -1.20
N TYR A 52 2.40 -11.12 -1.91
CA TYR A 52 1.14 -10.73 -1.27
C TYR A 52 0.34 -11.92 -0.74
N PRO A 53 0.06 -12.97 -1.54
CA PRO A 53 -0.68 -14.12 -1.02
C PRO A 53 0.03 -14.81 0.13
N ASP A 54 1.36 -14.94 0.07
CA ASP A 54 2.13 -15.61 1.12
C ASP A 54 2.02 -14.88 2.45
N MET A 55 2.05 -13.53 2.45
CA MET A 55 1.88 -12.75 3.67
C MET A 55 0.48 -12.95 4.28
N VAL A 56 -0.55 -13.04 3.44
CA VAL A 56 -1.93 -13.31 3.88
C VAL A 56 -2.04 -14.71 4.49
N HIS A 57 -1.48 -15.72 3.82
CA HIS A 57 -1.51 -17.10 4.28
C HIS A 57 -0.74 -17.31 5.59
N LEU A 58 0.39 -16.61 5.77
CA LEU A 58 1.15 -16.65 7.04
C LEU A 58 0.31 -16.16 8.23
N CYS A 59 -0.71 -15.34 7.98
CA CYS A 59 -1.67 -14.87 8.99
C CYS A 59 -2.95 -15.72 9.04
N SER A 60 -2.99 -16.88 8.37
CA SER A 60 -4.18 -17.73 8.23
C SER A 60 -5.36 -17.09 7.49
N GLY A 61 -5.15 -15.96 6.81
CA GLY A 61 -6.14 -15.32 5.96
C GLY A 61 -6.32 -16.02 4.62
N THR A 62 -7.38 -15.69 3.92
CA THR A 62 -7.72 -16.19 2.58
C THR A 62 -7.43 -15.13 1.53
N SER A 63 -6.59 -15.46 0.55
CA SER A 63 -6.35 -14.57 -0.61
C SER A 63 -7.47 -14.75 -1.63
N VAL A 64 -8.24 -13.69 -1.89
CA VAL A 64 -9.25 -13.63 -2.94
C VAL A 64 -8.61 -13.03 -4.19
N ILE A 65 -8.20 -13.89 -5.10
CA ILE A 65 -7.52 -13.48 -6.33
C ILE A 65 -8.55 -13.04 -7.37
N VAL A 66 -8.44 -11.78 -7.81
CA VAL A 66 -9.31 -11.21 -8.86
C VAL A 66 -8.52 -11.12 -10.17
N PRO A 67 -8.82 -11.95 -11.18
CA PRO A 67 -8.15 -11.90 -12.46
C PRO A 67 -8.41 -10.58 -13.20
N CYS A 68 -7.34 -9.86 -13.54
CA CYS A 68 -7.39 -8.65 -14.34
C CYS A 68 -6.64 -8.91 -15.64
N GLY A 69 -7.41 -9.16 -16.71
CA GLY A 69 -6.87 -9.55 -18.01
C GLY A 69 -6.53 -8.36 -18.90
N GLU A 70 -6.15 -8.68 -20.13
CA GLU A 70 -5.81 -7.69 -21.16
C GLU A 70 -6.98 -6.75 -21.47
N ALA A 71 -8.22 -7.25 -21.45
CA ALA A 71 -9.43 -6.46 -21.68
C ALA A 71 -9.63 -5.31 -20.68
N SER A 72 -9.14 -5.47 -19.44
CA SER A 72 -9.12 -4.42 -18.41
C SER A 72 -7.75 -3.74 -18.29
N ASN A 73 -6.88 -3.95 -19.28
CA ASN A 73 -5.50 -3.43 -19.24
C ASN A 73 -4.73 -3.86 -18.00
N PHE A 74 -4.99 -5.08 -17.50
CA PHE A 74 -4.45 -5.68 -16.29
C PHE A 74 -4.73 -4.86 -15.01
N LYS A 75 -5.82 -4.10 -14.99
CA LYS A 75 -6.26 -3.30 -13.85
C LYS A 75 -7.58 -3.83 -13.30
N LEU A 76 -7.76 -3.73 -11.98
CA LEU A 76 -9.00 -4.05 -11.31
C LEU A 76 -10.09 -3.07 -11.76
N THR A 77 -11.25 -3.59 -12.13
CA THR A 77 -12.42 -2.75 -12.46
C THR A 77 -13.33 -2.60 -11.25
N PRO A 78 -14.16 -1.54 -11.18
CA PRO A 78 -15.14 -1.36 -10.12
C PRO A 78 -16.12 -2.54 -10.00
N GLU A 79 -16.55 -3.13 -11.12
CA GLU A 79 -17.49 -4.26 -11.16
C GLU A 79 -16.82 -5.52 -10.59
N ALA A 80 -15.56 -5.77 -10.94
CA ALA A 80 -14.81 -6.91 -10.41
C ALA A 80 -14.53 -6.75 -8.91
N LEU A 81 -14.24 -5.54 -8.45
CA LEU A 81 -14.07 -5.24 -7.03
C LEU A 81 -15.37 -5.47 -6.27
N GLU A 82 -16.50 -4.91 -6.74
CA GLU A 82 -17.81 -5.09 -6.12
C GLU A 82 -18.19 -6.58 -5.99
N ALA A 83 -17.96 -7.36 -7.05
CA ALA A 83 -18.26 -8.78 -7.06
C ALA A 83 -17.37 -9.61 -6.12
N ALA A 84 -16.15 -9.12 -5.81
CA ALA A 84 -15.19 -9.83 -4.95
C ALA A 84 -15.38 -9.52 -3.45
N ILE A 85 -16.02 -8.40 -3.11
CA ILE A 85 -16.23 -8.00 -1.71
C ILE A 85 -17.29 -8.89 -1.05
N THR A 86 -16.94 -9.41 0.12
CA THR A 86 -17.85 -10.15 1.02
C THR A 86 -17.83 -9.54 2.42
N PRO A 87 -18.72 -9.95 3.32
CA PRO A 87 -18.64 -9.51 4.73
C PRO A 87 -17.35 -9.92 5.45
N LYS A 88 -16.56 -10.84 4.88
CA LYS A 88 -15.26 -11.30 5.40
C LYS A 88 -14.08 -10.50 4.84
N THR A 89 -14.31 -9.69 3.83
CA THR A 89 -13.24 -8.92 3.19
C THR A 89 -12.65 -7.92 4.18
N LYS A 90 -11.39 -8.10 4.54
CA LYS A 90 -10.64 -7.22 5.44
C LYS A 90 -9.87 -6.17 4.66
N TRP A 91 -9.16 -6.58 3.59
CA TRP A 91 -8.27 -5.73 2.82
C TRP A 91 -8.47 -5.86 1.32
N LEU A 92 -8.29 -4.76 0.63
CA LEU A 92 -7.89 -4.71 -0.77
C LEU A 92 -6.40 -4.32 -0.82
N ILE A 93 -5.56 -5.10 -1.50
CA ILE A 93 -4.19 -4.71 -1.83
C ILE A 93 -4.18 -4.11 -3.24
N LEU A 94 -3.86 -2.84 -3.34
CA LEU A 94 -3.78 -2.11 -4.60
C LEU A 94 -2.33 -1.65 -4.82
N ASN A 95 -1.71 -2.04 -5.95
CA ASN A 95 -0.34 -1.66 -6.28
C ASN A 95 -0.33 -0.86 -7.59
N SER A 96 0.04 0.41 -7.52
CA SER A 96 0.11 1.32 -8.66
C SER A 96 1.30 2.28 -8.53
N PRO A 97 2.21 2.28 -9.52
CA PRO A 97 2.35 1.38 -10.66
C PRO A 97 2.50 -0.07 -10.25
N GLY A 98 1.91 -1.00 -11.02
CA GLY A 98 1.77 -2.40 -10.66
C GLY A 98 3.01 -3.26 -10.97
N ASN A 99 3.34 -4.18 -10.08
CA ASN A 99 4.30 -5.27 -10.35
C ASN A 99 3.53 -6.59 -10.55
N PRO A 100 3.65 -7.28 -11.71
CA PRO A 100 4.71 -7.14 -12.73
C PRO A 100 4.34 -6.28 -13.94
N THR A 101 3.12 -5.75 -14.03
CA THR A 101 2.55 -5.22 -15.28
C THR A 101 3.04 -3.83 -15.67
N GLY A 102 3.54 -3.04 -14.72
CA GLY A 102 3.87 -1.63 -14.90
C GLY A 102 2.65 -0.72 -15.15
N ARG A 103 1.43 -1.25 -15.01
CA ARG A 103 0.21 -0.47 -15.25
C ARG A 103 -0.01 0.54 -14.14
N VAL A 104 -0.48 1.72 -14.54
CA VAL A 104 -0.78 2.85 -13.67
C VAL A 104 -2.28 3.13 -13.73
N TYR A 105 -2.91 3.27 -12.59
CA TYR A 105 -4.30 3.72 -12.52
C TYR A 105 -4.36 5.24 -12.68
N ASP A 106 -5.32 5.71 -13.45
CA ASP A 106 -5.61 7.14 -13.56
C ASP A 106 -6.59 7.61 -12.46
N THR A 107 -6.84 8.92 -12.43
CA THR A 107 -7.74 9.56 -11.45
C THR A 107 -9.17 9.02 -11.54
N ALA A 108 -9.69 8.79 -12.75
CA ALA A 108 -11.05 8.33 -12.95
C ALA A 108 -11.21 6.87 -12.48
N GLU A 109 -10.24 6.03 -12.79
CA GLU A 109 -10.20 4.63 -12.37
C GLU A 109 -10.11 4.50 -10.84
N LEU A 110 -9.20 5.24 -10.20
CA LEU A 110 -9.08 5.23 -8.74
C LEU A 110 -10.33 5.79 -8.06
N LYS A 111 -10.94 6.83 -8.63
CA LYS A 111 -12.19 7.37 -8.11
C LYS A 111 -13.30 6.33 -8.16
N ALA A 112 -13.44 5.62 -9.27
CA ALA A 112 -14.47 4.59 -9.42
C ALA A 112 -14.27 3.43 -8.43
N LEU A 113 -13.03 3.00 -8.16
CA LEU A 113 -12.73 2.04 -7.10
C LEU A 113 -13.03 2.63 -5.71
N GLY A 114 -12.73 3.91 -5.49
CA GLY A 114 -13.07 4.62 -4.27
C GLY A 114 -14.58 4.65 -4.00
N ASP A 115 -15.38 4.89 -5.04
CA ASP A 115 -16.84 4.93 -4.95
C ASP A 115 -17.42 3.53 -4.57
N VAL A 116 -16.79 2.43 -5.02
CA VAL A 116 -17.11 1.07 -4.55
C VAL A 116 -16.79 0.94 -3.06
N LEU A 117 -15.56 1.28 -2.66
CA LEU A 117 -15.09 1.14 -1.28
C LEU A 117 -15.90 1.98 -0.28
N MET A 118 -16.45 3.12 -0.72
CA MET A 118 -17.34 3.93 0.14
C MET A 118 -18.62 3.19 0.53
N ARG A 119 -19.10 2.26 -0.29
CA ARG A 119 -20.27 1.42 0.04
C ARG A 119 -19.92 0.26 0.99
N HIS A 120 -18.63 -0.06 1.14
CA HIS A 120 -18.13 -1.16 1.95
C HIS A 120 -17.21 -0.64 3.07
N PRO A 121 -17.75 -0.03 4.15
CA PRO A 121 -16.95 0.66 5.18
C PRO A 121 -16.06 -0.25 6.02
N HIS A 122 -16.24 -1.57 5.96
CA HIS A 122 -15.44 -2.56 6.66
C HIS A 122 -14.13 -2.91 5.94
N VAL A 123 -14.00 -2.55 4.64
CA VAL A 123 -12.82 -2.87 3.83
C VAL A 123 -11.74 -1.80 4.01
N TYR A 124 -10.55 -2.21 4.41
CA TYR A 124 -9.34 -1.40 4.41
C TYR A 124 -8.61 -1.52 3.08
N VAL A 125 -7.80 -0.53 2.74
CA VAL A 125 -6.97 -0.54 1.52
C VAL A 125 -5.51 -0.43 1.89
N LEU A 126 -4.70 -1.36 1.40
CA LEU A 126 -3.25 -1.25 1.35
C LEU A 126 -2.88 -0.72 -0.04
N SER A 127 -2.49 0.56 -0.11
CA SER A 127 -2.01 1.21 -1.32
C SER A 127 -0.49 1.08 -1.36
N ASP A 128 0.01 0.14 -2.17
CA ASP A 128 1.46 -0.05 -2.35
C ASP A 128 1.96 0.85 -3.49
N ASP A 129 2.48 2.00 -3.10
CA ASP A 129 2.90 3.10 -3.96
C ASP A 129 4.42 3.08 -4.21
N ILE A 130 5.10 1.94 -3.97
CA ILE A 130 6.57 1.83 -4.00
C ILE A 130 7.19 2.23 -5.34
N TYR A 131 6.42 2.22 -6.43
CA TYR A 131 6.85 2.58 -7.78
C TYR A 131 6.40 3.97 -8.23
N GLU A 132 5.90 4.83 -7.36
CA GLU A 132 5.30 6.15 -7.68
C GLU A 132 6.16 7.03 -8.61
N HIS A 133 7.50 6.95 -8.52
CA HIS A 133 8.42 7.71 -9.36
C HIS A 133 8.85 6.97 -10.65
N LEU A 134 8.40 5.74 -10.84
CA LEU A 134 8.71 4.93 -12.02
C LEU A 134 7.53 4.91 -12.99
N VAL A 135 7.13 6.09 -13.41
CA VAL A 135 6.11 6.34 -14.43
C VAL A 135 6.77 6.96 -15.65
N TYR A 136 6.29 6.60 -16.84
CA TYR A 136 6.87 6.99 -18.12
C TYR A 136 5.82 7.64 -19.00
N ASP A 137 6.26 8.14 -20.15
CA ASP A 137 5.39 8.69 -21.21
C ASP A 137 4.46 9.81 -20.71
N GLN A 138 4.96 10.67 -19.81
CA GLN A 138 4.21 11.79 -19.22
C GLN A 138 2.93 11.35 -18.47
N THR A 139 2.83 10.08 -18.10
CA THR A 139 1.72 9.59 -17.29
C THR A 139 1.74 10.25 -15.91
N ALA A 140 0.64 10.88 -15.53
CA ALA A 140 0.51 11.45 -14.19
C ALA A 140 0.32 10.32 -13.16
N TYR A 141 1.15 10.33 -12.12
CA TYR A 141 0.93 9.46 -10.95
C TYR A 141 -0.08 10.09 -9.99
N VAL A 142 -1.02 9.28 -9.53
CA VAL A 142 -1.97 9.63 -8.47
C VAL A 142 -2.13 8.44 -7.53
N THR A 143 -2.39 8.70 -6.25
CA THR A 143 -2.68 7.65 -5.28
C THR A 143 -4.14 7.69 -4.84
N LEU A 144 -4.67 6.53 -4.43
CA LEU A 144 -6.07 6.42 -3.99
C LEU A 144 -6.40 7.38 -2.84
N ALA A 145 -5.48 7.56 -1.90
CA ALA A 145 -5.69 8.45 -0.75
C ALA A 145 -5.91 9.92 -1.17
N THR A 146 -5.25 10.37 -2.24
CA THR A 146 -5.45 11.73 -2.79
C THR A 146 -6.78 11.84 -3.54
N VAL A 147 -7.12 10.83 -4.33
CA VAL A 147 -8.31 10.83 -5.19
C VAL A 147 -9.60 10.62 -4.38
N ALA A 148 -9.54 9.83 -3.32
CA ALA A 148 -10.66 9.51 -2.46
C ALA A 148 -10.36 9.84 -0.98
N PRO A 149 -10.23 11.13 -0.61
CA PRO A 149 -9.80 11.55 0.72
C PRO A 149 -10.74 11.10 1.84
N ALA A 150 -12.00 10.83 1.55
CA ALA A 150 -12.95 10.27 2.50
C ALA A 150 -12.57 8.84 2.97
N LEU A 151 -11.70 8.16 2.22
CA LEU A 151 -11.17 6.83 2.59
C LEU A 151 -9.88 6.90 3.41
N GLN A 152 -9.27 8.06 3.62
CA GLN A 152 -7.94 8.20 4.22
C GLN A 152 -7.81 7.45 5.57
N GLU A 153 -8.87 7.46 6.38
CA GLU A 153 -8.89 6.73 7.67
C GLU A 153 -9.00 5.20 7.53
N ARG A 154 -8.99 4.68 6.29
CA ARG A 154 -9.01 3.25 5.99
C ARG A 154 -7.92 2.86 4.98
N ILE A 155 -7.02 3.77 4.63
CA ILE A 155 -5.92 3.51 3.70
C ILE A 155 -4.61 3.45 4.47
N LEU A 156 -3.85 2.38 4.24
CA LEU A 156 -2.43 2.29 4.55
C LEU A 156 -1.65 2.52 3.26
N THR A 157 -1.06 3.70 3.11
CA THR A 157 -0.12 3.99 2.02
C THR A 157 1.24 3.43 2.39
N VAL A 158 1.78 2.55 1.54
CA VAL A 158 3.10 1.93 1.72
C VAL A 158 4.04 2.42 0.64
N ASN A 159 5.25 2.82 1.02
CA ASN A 159 6.25 3.32 0.09
C ASN A 159 7.67 3.10 0.64
N GLY A 160 8.69 3.61 -0.03
CA GLY A 160 10.07 3.49 0.39
C GLY A 160 11.06 4.01 -0.64
N VAL A 161 12.35 3.90 -0.32
CA VAL A 161 13.43 4.38 -1.20
C VAL A 161 14.02 3.27 -2.09
N SER A 162 13.57 2.04 -1.91
CA SER A 162 14.14 0.86 -2.60
C SER A 162 14.12 0.98 -4.11
N LYS A 163 13.05 1.52 -4.69
CA LYS A 163 12.83 1.57 -6.14
C LYS A 163 13.17 2.94 -6.70
N SER A 164 12.53 3.98 -6.19
CA SER A 164 12.72 5.36 -6.64
C SER A 164 14.19 5.84 -6.58
N HIS A 165 14.94 5.36 -5.59
CA HIS A 165 16.34 5.78 -5.36
C HIS A 165 17.35 4.64 -5.53
N SER A 166 16.95 3.51 -6.12
CA SER A 166 17.80 2.33 -6.31
C SER A 166 18.47 1.84 -5.01
N MET A 167 17.79 1.98 -3.89
CA MET A 167 18.30 1.69 -2.53
C MET A 167 17.75 0.37 -1.97
N THR A 168 17.67 -0.68 -2.77
CA THR A 168 17.08 -1.97 -2.36
C THR A 168 17.78 -2.58 -1.16
N GLY A 169 19.13 -2.52 -1.11
CA GLY A 169 19.96 -3.08 -0.04
C GLY A 169 19.91 -2.28 1.27
N TRP A 170 19.50 -1.03 1.25
CA TRP A 170 19.38 -0.17 2.43
C TRP A 170 18.22 -0.52 3.34
N ARG A 171 17.24 -1.25 2.82
CA ARG A 171 16.10 -1.77 3.57
C ARG A 171 15.29 -0.69 4.29
N ILE A 172 14.91 0.37 3.61
CA ILE A 172 14.01 1.40 4.15
C ILE A 172 12.72 1.45 3.35
N GLY A 173 11.62 1.23 4.08
CA GLY A 173 10.24 1.48 3.65
C GLY A 173 9.47 2.15 4.77
N TYR A 174 8.34 2.71 4.44
CA TYR A 174 7.46 3.35 5.41
C TYR A 174 5.98 3.13 5.07
N GLY A 175 5.16 3.21 6.10
CA GLY A 175 3.71 3.22 5.99
C GLY A 175 3.13 4.49 6.59
N ALA A 176 2.12 5.05 5.94
CA ALA A 176 1.33 6.16 6.46
C ALA A 176 -0.16 5.78 6.44
N GLY A 177 -0.87 6.00 7.55
CA GLY A 177 -2.27 5.59 7.66
C GLY A 177 -2.89 5.90 9.02
N PRO A 178 -4.03 5.27 9.36
CA PRO A 178 -4.74 5.51 10.60
C PRO A 178 -3.88 5.23 11.84
N LYS A 179 -3.93 6.12 12.83
CA LYS A 179 -3.13 6.00 14.07
C LYS A 179 -3.23 4.63 14.75
N PRO A 180 -4.41 4.02 14.93
CA PRO A 180 -4.51 2.70 15.57
C PRO A 180 -3.76 1.62 14.80
N LEU A 181 -3.85 1.63 13.47
CA LEU A 181 -3.15 0.69 12.61
C LEU A 181 -1.62 0.88 12.66
N ILE A 182 -1.15 2.12 12.54
CA ILE A 182 0.28 2.44 12.65
C ILE A 182 0.83 2.04 14.01
N LYS A 183 0.09 2.28 15.08
CA LYS A 183 0.48 1.82 16.44
C LYS A 183 0.62 0.31 16.51
N ALA A 184 -0.31 -0.45 15.93
CA ALA A 184 -0.26 -1.92 15.92
C ALA A 184 0.93 -2.43 15.09
N ILE A 185 1.16 -1.88 13.90
CA ILE A 185 2.33 -2.21 13.05
C ILE A 185 3.64 -1.95 13.80
N THR A 186 3.75 -0.79 14.44
CA THR A 186 4.94 -0.40 15.21
C THR A 186 5.17 -1.31 16.41
N MET A 187 4.12 -1.72 17.09
CA MET A 187 4.20 -2.67 18.21
C MET A 187 4.78 -4.02 17.74
N ILE A 188 4.29 -4.58 16.63
CA ILE A 188 4.82 -5.83 16.06
C ILE A 188 6.29 -5.65 15.68
N GLN A 189 6.65 -4.53 15.07
CA GLN A 189 8.04 -4.24 14.72
C GLN A 189 8.94 -4.18 15.95
N SER A 190 8.48 -3.55 17.03
CA SER A 190 9.27 -3.41 18.27
C SER A 190 9.61 -4.76 18.91
N HIS A 191 8.77 -5.77 18.71
CA HIS A 191 8.96 -7.13 19.22
C HIS A 191 9.60 -8.11 18.22
N SER A 192 9.90 -7.66 16.99
CA SER A 192 10.56 -8.48 15.96
C SER A 192 11.94 -7.94 15.60
N THR A 193 12.01 -6.81 14.92
CA THR A 193 13.26 -6.23 14.42
C THR A 193 13.69 -4.96 15.17
N SER A 194 12.94 -4.52 16.16
CA SER A 194 13.06 -3.27 16.90
C SER A 194 12.85 -2.04 16.00
N SER A 195 13.80 -1.72 15.12
CA SER A 195 13.73 -0.58 14.20
C SER A 195 14.55 -0.83 12.94
N ALA A 196 14.36 0.00 11.92
CA ALA A 196 15.23 0.02 10.76
C ALA A 196 16.62 0.57 11.14
N CYS A 197 17.66 0.15 10.41
CA CYS A 197 19.03 0.59 10.62
C CYS A 197 19.15 2.12 10.59
N THR A 198 19.76 2.72 11.60
CA THR A 198 19.89 4.18 11.76
C THR A 198 20.68 4.82 10.62
N ILE A 199 21.76 4.16 10.15
CA ILE A 199 22.55 4.64 9.00
C ILE A 199 21.69 4.66 7.74
N SER A 200 20.89 3.60 7.53
CA SER A 200 19.97 3.53 6.40
C SER A 200 18.88 4.61 6.48
N GLN A 201 18.38 4.92 7.68
CA GLN A 201 17.42 6.01 7.86
C GLN A 201 18.04 7.37 7.52
N ALA A 202 19.28 7.63 7.94
CA ALA A 202 20.00 8.86 7.59
C ALA A 202 20.19 9.01 6.07
N ALA A 203 20.58 7.93 5.38
CA ALA A 203 20.67 7.92 3.93
C ALA A 203 19.31 8.12 3.25
N ALA A 204 18.23 7.56 3.80
CA ALA A 204 16.88 7.74 3.27
C ALA A 204 16.36 9.18 3.47
N ILE A 205 16.77 9.88 4.53
CA ILE A 205 16.45 11.31 4.71
C ILE A 205 17.03 12.10 3.54
N GLU A 206 18.31 11.92 3.23
CA GLU A 206 18.94 12.60 2.09
C GLU A 206 18.27 12.24 0.76
N ALA A 207 17.97 10.97 0.54
CA ALA A 207 17.28 10.51 -0.66
C ALA A 207 15.89 11.18 -0.84
N LEU A 208 15.15 11.42 0.25
CA LEU A 208 13.79 11.99 0.20
C LEU A 208 13.78 13.53 0.21
N THR A 209 14.88 14.19 0.61
CA THR A 209 14.98 15.65 0.76
C THR A 209 16.00 16.28 -0.18
N GLY A 210 16.94 15.50 -0.70
CA GLY A 210 17.94 15.93 -1.66
C GLY A 210 17.34 16.37 -3.00
N SER A 211 18.07 17.17 -3.76
CA SER A 211 17.71 17.68 -5.08
C SER A 211 18.03 16.68 -6.19
#